data_7aff88b5684bc9422e08353a7aa81163
#
_entry.id   7aff88b5684bc9422e08353a7aa81163
#
_cell.length_a   1.000
_cell.length_b   1.000
_cell.length_c   1.000
_cell.angle_alpha   90.00
_cell.angle_beta   90.00
_cell.angle_gamma   90.00
#
_symmetry.space_group_name_H-M   'P 1'
#
loop_
_entity.id
_entity.type
_entity.pdbx_description
1 polymer ?
#
loop_
_entity_poly.entity_id
_entity_poly.type
_entity_poly.pdbx_seq_one_letter_code
_entity_poly.pdbx_strand_id
1 'polypeptide(L)' 'MKTRLRELREDKDLTQKQIGQLLNMSQTGYNQYEIGKNDIPTKILIELAKFYNTSTDYILGLTNEQKPYPRT' A
#
# COMPACT_ATOMS: atom_id res chain seq x y z
N MET A 1 2.68 -10.52 -7.27
CA MET A 1 1.50 -10.64 -6.39
C MET A 1 0.66 -9.38 -6.50
N LYS A 2 -0.63 -9.53 -6.68
CA LYS A 2 -1.54 -8.38 -6.77
C LYS A 2 -1.97 -7.95 -5.38
N THR A 3 -1.83 -6.66 -5.08
CA THR A 3 -2.18 -6.10 -3.78
C THR A 3 -3.44 -5.25 -3.87
N ARG A 4 -3.94 -4.77 -2.72
CA ARG A 4 -5.06 -3.83 -2.65
C ARG A 4 -4.60 -2.37 -2.66
N LEU A 5 -3.35 -2.11 -3.00
CA LEU A 5 -2.83 -0.73 -2.96
C LEU A 5 -3.59 0.22 -3.87
N ARG A 6 -3.96 -0.23 -5.07
CA ARG A 6 -4.70 0.61 -6.00
C ARG A 6 -6.06 1.01 -5.44
N GLU A 7 -6.79 0.06 -4.86
CA GLU A 7 -8.10 0.34 -4.27
C GLU A 7 -7.99 1.34 -3.14
N LEU A 8 -7.02 1.13 -2.24
CA LEU A 8 -6.80 2.04 -1.11
C LEU A 8 -6.44 3.43 -1.57
N ARG A 9 -5.58 3.51 -2.59
CA ARG A 9 -5.16 4.80 -3.17
C ARG A 9 -6.34 5.54 -3.80
N GLU A 10 -7.13 4.84 -4.60
CA GLU A 10 -8.28 5.43 -5.29
C GLU A 10 -9.36 5.88 -4.31
N ASP A 11 -9.56 5.14 -3.22
CA ASP A 11 -10.52 5.51 -2.18
C ASP A 11 -10.18 6.86 -1.53
N LYS A 12 -8.91 7.25 -1.54
CA LYS A 12 -8.46 8.55 -1.02
C LYS A 12 -8.25 9.60 -2.12
N ASP A 13 -8.64 9.28 -3.35
CA ASP A 13 -8.46 10.17 -4.51
C ASP A 13 -7.01 10.60 -4.71
N LEU A 14 -6.07 9.69 -4.46
CA LEU A 14 -4.64 9.97 -4.62
C LEU A 14 -4.12 9.40 -5.93
N THR A 15 -3.12 10.09 -6.51
CA THR A 15 -2.43 9.61 -7.71
C THR A 15 -1.23 8.76 -7.29
N GLN A 16 -0.74 7.93 -8.23
CA GLN A 16 0.49 7.17 -8.01
C GLN A 16 1.67 8.09 -7.73
N LYS A 17 1.70 9.25 -8.39
CA LYS A 17 2.76 10.24 -8.17
C LYS A 17 2.75 10.75 -6.74
N GLN A 18 1.56 11.03 -6.19
CA GLN A 18 1.44 11.51 -4.81
C GLN A 18 1.92 10.45 -3.80
N ILE A 19 1.54 9.20 -4.01
CA ILE A 19 2.02 8.11 -3.13
C ILE A 19 3.51 7.90 -3.29
N GLY A 20 4.03 7.98 -4.51
CA GLY A 20 5.47 7.89 -4.74
C GLY A 20 6.22 8.96 -3.97
N GLN A 21 5.73 10.20 -3.99
CA GLN A 21 6.33 11.30 -3.22
C GLN A 21 6.28 11.04 -1.72
N LEU A 22 5.17 10.51 -1.22
CA LEU A 22 5.03 10.16 0.20
C LEU A 22 6.08 9.13 0.61
N LEU A 23 6.35 8.16 -0.24
CA LEU A 23 7.30 7.08 0.01
C LEU A 23 8.73 7.45 -0.41
N ASN A 24 8.93 8.65 -0.93
CA ASN A 24 10.22 9.13 -1.41
C ASN A 24 10.78 8.24 -2.53
N MET A 25 9.91 7.90 -3.49
CA MET A 25 10.28 7.06 -4.62
C MET A 25 9.59 7.55 -5.90
N SER A 26 10.03 7.05 -7.05
CA SER A 26 9.45 7.42 -8.34
C SER A 26 8.04 6.81 -8.50
N GLN A 27 7.23 7.46 -9.34
CA GLN A 27 5.92 6.93 -9.70
C GLN A 27 6.03 5.55 -10.35
N THR A 28 7.01 5.36 -11.23
CA THR A 28 7.24 4.08 -11.92
C THR A 28 7.57 2.97 -10.92
N GLY A 29 8.45 3.26 -9.94
CA GLY A 29 8.81 2.29 -8.91
C GLY A 29 7.60 1.89 -8.06
N TYR A 30 6.81 2.88 -7.65
CA TYR A 30 5.61 2.60 -6.89
C TYR A 30 4.60 1.78 -7.70
N ASN A 31 4.41 2.12 -8.99
CA ASN A 31 3.46 1.40 -9.84
C ASN A 31 3.76 -0.09 -9.89
N GLN A 32 5.03 -0.48 -9.83
CA GLN A 32 5.40 -1.88 -9.87
C GLN A 32 4.91 -2.66 -8.65
N TYR A 33 4.71 -1.97 -7.54
CA TYR A 33 4.05 -2.58 -6.37
C TYR A 33 2.57 -2.81 -6.64
N GLU A 34 1.88 -1.83 -7.26
CA GLU A 34 0.44 -1.96 -7.54
C GLU A 34 0.14 -3.09 -8.50
N ILE A 35 0.95 -3.25 -9.54
CA ILE A 35 0.72 -4.30 -10.54
C ILE A 35 1.31 -5.66 -10.14
N GLY A 36 1.99 -5.73 -9.00
CA GLY A 36 2.54 -6.98 -8.48
C GLY A 36 3.82 -7.45 -9.15
N LYS A 37 4.48 -6.58 -9.91
CA LYS A 37 5.74 -6.93 -10.59
C LYS A 37 6.89 -7.04 -9.59
N ASN A 38 6.91 -6.18 -8.58
CA ASN A 38 7.92 -6.19 -7.53
C ASN A 38 7.25 -6.41 -6.18
N ASP A 39 7.92 -7.16 -5.30
CA ASP A 39 7.47 -7.32 -3.93
C ASP A 39 7.69 -6.02 -3.15
N ILE A 40 6.80 -5.74 -2.22
CA ILE A 40 6.89 -4.54 -1.41
C ILE A 40 7.86 -4.80 -0.25
N PRO A 41 8.93 -3.99 -0.11
CA PRO A 41 9.79 -4.13 1.06
C PRO A 41 9.00 -3.97 2.36
N THR A 42 9.36 -4.72 3.38
CA THR A 42 8.64 -4.74 4.66
C THR A 42 8.44 -3.34 5.24
N LYS A 43 9.48 -2.51 5.21
CA LYS A 43 9.41 -1.16 5.73
C LYS A 43 8.36 -0.31 5.02
N ILE A 44 8.31 -0.40 3.69
CA ILE A 44 7.35 0.35 2.87
C ILE A 44 5.94 -0.20 3.10
N LEU A 45 5.80 -1.52 3.20
CA LEU A 45 4.52 -2.14 3.49
C LEU A 45 3.94 -1.66 4.82
N ILE A 46 4.77 -1.56 5.84
CA ILE A 46 4.35 -1.06 7.15
C ILE A 46 3.94 0.41 7.07
N GLU A 47 4.71 1.23 6.36
CA GLU A 47 4.37 2.65 6.17
C GLU A 47 3.03 2.82 5.48
N LEU A 48 2.76 2.02 4.45
CA LEU A 48 1.49 2.07 3.73
C LEU A 48 0.33 1.62 4.61
N ALA A 49 0.52 0.58 5.41
CA ALA A 49 -0.52 0.12 6.33
C ALA A 49 -0.88 1.20 7.34
N LYS A 50 0.10 1.91 7.87
CA LYS A 50 -0.13 3.02 8.80
C LYS A 50 -0.82 4.19 8.10
N PHE A 51 -0.36 4.53 6.90
CA PHE A 51 -0.93 5.64 6.14
C PHE A 51 -2.41 5.41 5.81
N TYR A 52 -2.75 4.20 5.37
CA TYR A 52 -4.13 3.85 5.03
C TYR A 52 -4.94 3.40 6.24
N ASN A 53 -4.33 3.37 7.43
CA ASN A 53 -4.98 2.92 8.65
C ASN A 53 -5.60 1.53 8.49
N THR A 54 -4.80 0.59 8.01
CA THR A 54 -5.20 -0.79 7.78
C THR A 54 -4.08 -1.73 8.18
N SER A 55 -4.26 -3.03 7.96
CA SER A 55 -3.23 -4.04 8.25
C SER A 55 -2.41 -4.37 7.00
N THR A 56 -1.21 -4.87 7.20
CA THR A 56 -0.41 -5.40 6.11
C THR A 56 -1.11 -6.60 5.45
N ASP A 57 -1.82 -7.40 6.24
CA ASP A 57 -2.57 -8.54 5.72
C ASP A 57 -3.66 -8.11 4.75
N TYR A 58 -4.37 -7.02 5.05
CA TYR A 58 -5.38 -6.49 4.16
C TYR A 58 -4.78 -6.03 2.84
N ILE A 59 -3.65 -5.30 2.90
CA ILE A 59 -2.95 -4.85 1.70
C ILE A 59 -2.55 -6.04 0.82
N LEU A 60 -2.06 -7.10 1.44
CA LEU A 60 -1.59 -8.31 0.74
C LEU A 60 -2.71 -9.25 0.31
N GLY A 61 -3.96 -8.95 0.68
CA GLY A 61 -5.09 -9.78 0.30
C GLY A 61 -5.28 -11.03 1.14
N LEU A 62 -4.63 -11.09 2.30
CA LEU A 62 -4.72 -12.25 3.20
C LEU A 62 -5.93 -12.22 4.10
N THR A 63 -6.61 -11.09 4.18
CA THR A 63 -7.84 -10.92 4.95
C THR A 63 -8.75 -9.92 4.24
N ASN A 64 -10.06 -10.01 4.49
CA ASN A 64 -11.02 -9.01 4.02
C ASN A 64 -11.33 -7.96 5.07
N GLU A 65 -10.73 -8.07 6.27
CA GLU A 65 -10.91 -7.11 7.34
C GLU A 65 -9.99 -5.91 7.14
N GLN A 66 -10.55 -4.76 6.77
CA GLN A 66 -9.77 -3.54 6.52
C GLN A 66 -9.29 -2.88 7.81
N LYS A 67 -9.97 -3.11 8.91
CA LYS A 67 -9.65 -2.50 10.19
C LYS A 67 -8.26 -2.94 10.66
N PRO A 68 -7.40 -2.01 11.11
CA PRO A 68 -6.06 -2.39 11.53
C PRO A 68 -6.07 -3.20 12.81
N TYR A 69 -5.03 -4.04 12.97
CA TYR A 69 -4.81 -4.70 14.24
C TYR A 69 -4.43 -3.67 15.31
N PRO A 70 -4.67 -3.97 16.60
CA PRO A 70 -4.21 -3.09 17.66
C PRO A 70 -2.70 -2.87 17.55
N ARG A 71 -2.28 -1.61 17.65
CA ARG A 71 -0.86 -1.25 17.58
C ARG A 71 -0.29 -1.11 18.99
N THR A 72 0.93 -1.58 19.11
CA THR A 72 1.66 -1.48 20.39
C THR A 72 2.46 -0.20 20.47
#